data_388faf9124da8bed2a3d351027f3adba
#
_entry.id   388faf9124da8bed2a3d351027f3adba
#
_cell.length_a   1.000
_cell.length_b   1.000
_cell.length_c   1.000
_cell.angle_alpha   90.00
_cell.angle_beta   90.00
_cell.angle_gamma   90.00
#
_symmetry.space_group_name_H-M   'P 1'
#
loop_
_entity.id
_entity.type
_entity.pdbx_description
1 polymer ?
#
loop_
_entity_poly.entity_id
_entity_poly.type
_entity_poly.pdbx_seq_one_letter_code
_entity_poly.pdbx_strand_id
1 'polypeptide(L)'
;MSTNPYHKELQIATLAVKRASILTKQLSDSISQAGTITKDDKSPVTIGDFASQAIINHAVKLNFPQDEIVGEEDSQDLQNNKELSNKVLQLIENVQNETKDYDSLIGDLTNTESVYKSIDFGNSQGGSKGRFWALDPIDGTKGFLRGDQFAVCLALIENGKVVLGVIGCPNLPKEVKSNTDQSGVVGGLYSAVKDLGAYYSDLFTPGFIELSKQSKIKMTEHTSPSQLKVAEGVEKGHSSHSTQADIKSKIGFNPDTVKEQTINLDSQVKYCILASGQADIYLRLPINDEYREKIWDHAAGNILIYEAGGEVGDIYGNPLDFGKGRFLQSKGVIAGNKRIFGKVIDAVKDVCRL
;
A
#
# COMPACT_ATOMS: atom_id res chain seq x y z
N MET A 1 7.46 25.49 14.76
CA MET A 1 7.34 24.18 14.11
C MET A 1 5.95 23.65 14.45
N SER A 2 5.14 23.29 13.48
CA SER A 2 3.83 22.66 13.76
C SER A 2 4.09 21.33 14.48
N THR A 3 3.51 21.14 15.64
CA THR A 3 3.59 19.86 16.36
C THR A 3 2.80 18.83 15.57
N ASN A 4 3.39 17.67 15.28
CA ASN A 4 2.69 16.58 14.60
C ASN A 4 1.56 16.05 15.51
N PRO A 5 0.27 16.27 15.19
CA PRO A 5 -0.83 15.83 16.03
C PRO A 5 -0.99 14.31 16.07
N TYR A 6 -0.38 13.59 15.09
CA TYR A 6 -0.41 12.14 14.95
C TYR A 6 0.97 11.51 15.20
N HIS A 7 1.81 12.14 16.06
CA HIS A 7 3.18 11.67 16.30
C HIS A 7 3.22 10.23 16.83
N LYS A 8 2.37 9.91 17.83
CA LYS A 8 2.32 8.57 18.41
C LYS A 8 1.80 7.56 17.39
N GLU A 9 0.77 7.91 16.64
CA GLU A 9 0.20 7.06 15.59
C GLU A 9 1.21 6.76 14.51
N LEU A 10 1.93 7.76 14.04
CA LEU A 10 2.99 7.60 13.06
C LEU A 10 4.13 6.70 13.56
N GLN A 11 4.54 6.88 14.81
CA GLN A 11 5.59 6.06 15.43
C GLN A 11 5.16 4.58 15.48
N ILE A 12 3.98 4.30 16.01
CA ILE A 12 3.46 2.93 16.15
C ILE A 12 3.22 2.30 14.78
N ALA A 13 2.57 3.01 13.86
CA ALA A 13 2.33 2.53 12.50
C ALA A 13 3.65 2.23 11.75
N THR A 14 4.65 3.11 11.88
CA THR A 14 5.96 2.92 11.27
C THR A 14 6.66 1.67 11.79
N LEU A 15 6.71 1.45 13.10
CA LEU A 15 7.38 0.29 13.68
C LEU A 15 6.64 -1.02 13.35
N ALA A 16 5.31 -1.00 13.38
CA ALA A 16 4.49 -2.16 13.05
C ALA A 16 4.64 -2.56 11.56
N VAL A 17 4.56 -1.58 10.65
CA VAL A 17 4.77 -1.80 9.21
C VAL A 17 6.20 -2.27 8.92
N LYS A 18 7.22 -1.71 9.60
CA LYS A 18 8.60 -2.17 9.46
C LYS A 18 8.76 -3.63 9.88
N ARG A 19 8.26 -4.03 11.06
CA ARG A 19 8.32 -5.42 11.53
C ARG A 19 7.63 -6.37 10.55
N ALA A 20 6.42 -6.05 10.11
CA ALA A 20 5.70 -6.82 9.10
C ALA A 20 6.44 -6.88 7.76
N SER A 21 7.05 -5.79 7.33
CA SER A 21 7.83 -5.72 6.08
C SER A 21 9.12 -6.54 6.13
N ILE A 22 9.79 -6.62 7.28
CA ILE A 22 10.96 -7.49 7.48
C ILE A 22 10.53 -8.96 7.34
N LEU A 23 9.45 -9.35 8.01
CA LEU A 23 8.90 -10.70 7.93
C LEU A 23 8.54 -11.08 6.48
N THR A 24 7.80 -10.22 5.79
CA THR A 24 7.35 -10.48 4.41
C THR A 24 8.51 -10.48 3.42
N LYS A 25 9.55 -9.66 3.63
CA LYS A 25 10.79 -9.70 2.83
C LYS A 25 11.48 -11.04 2.96
N GLN A 26 11.71 -11.52 4.18
CA GLN A 26 12.36 -12.82 4.43
C GLN A 26 11.58 -13.98 3.82
N LEU A 27 10.25 -13.94 3.93
CA LEU A 27 9.39 -14.95 3.33
C LEU A 27 9.46 -14.89 1.79
N SER A 28 9.37 -13.72 1.18
CA SER A 28 9.50 -13.53 -0.28
C SER A 28 10.85 -14.01 -0.81
N ASP A 29 11.94 -13.74 -0.08
CA ASP A 29 13.28 -14.19 -0.46
C ASP A 29 13.41 -15.73 -0.39
N SER A 30 12.82 -16.35 0.63
CA SER A 30 12.81 -17.81 0.77
C SER A 30 12.04 -18.50 -0.38
N ILE A 31 10.93 -17.91 -0.80
CA ILE A 31 10.14 -18.36 -1.96
C ILE A 31 10.97 -18.29 -3.23
N SER A 32 11.63 -17.17 -3.46
CA SER A 32 12.44 -16.94 -4.66
C SER A 32 13.64 -17.88 -4.74
N GLN A 33 14.26 -18.23 -3.62
CA GLN A 33 15.38 -19.17 -3.55
C GLN A 33 14.98 -20.63 -3.74
N ALA A 34 13.79 -21.02 -3.30
CA ALA A 34 13.29 -22.39 -3.44
C ALA A 34 13.00 -22.81 -4.89
N GLY A 35 12.90 -21.86 -5.82
CA GLY A 35 12.89 -22.10 -7.29
C GLY A 35 11.67 -22.83 -7.85
N THR A 36 10.74 -23.30 -7.01
CA THR A 36 9.57 -24.08 -7.45
C THR A 36 8.43 -23.94 -6.46
N ILE A 37 7.74 -22.80 -6.50
CA ILE A 37 6.36 -22.81 -6.01
C ILE A 37 5.50 -23.12 -7.23
N THR A 38 4.77 -24.24 -7.17
CA THR A 38 3.71 -24.49 -8.15
C THR A 38 2.72 -23.33 -8.06
N LYS A 39 2.24 -22.84 -9.20
CA LYS A 39 1.29 -21.69 -9.28
C LYS A 39 0.04 -21.85 -8.41
N ASP A 40 -0.20 -23.03 -7.89
CA ASP A 40 -1.35 -23.39 -7.06
C ASP A 40 -1.07 -23.39 -5.56
N ASP A 41 0.21 -23.29 -5.12
CA ASP A 41 0.55 -23.21 -3.70
C ASP A 41 0.50 -21.76 -3.20
N LYS A 42 -0.65 -21.35 -2.69
CA LYS A 42 -0.89 -20.06 -2.07
C LYS A 42 -0.46 -19.99 -0.59
N SER A 43 -0.01 -21.11 -0.01
CA SER A 43 0.26 -21.21 1.42
C SER A 43 1.29 -20.19 1.94
N PRO A 44 2.38 -19.82 1.21
CA PRO A 44 3.31 -18.81 1.67
C PRO A 44 2.70 -17.40 1.78
N VAL A 45 1.83 -17.01 0.84
CA VAL A 45 1.11 -15.73 0.89
C VAL A 45 0.23 -15.70 2.12
N THR A 46 -0.64 -16.69 2.25
CA THR A 46 -1.58 -16.79 3.37
C THR A 46 -0.87 -16.72 4.74
N ILE A 47 0.31 -17.34 4.87
CA ILE A 47 1.13 -17.28 6.09
C ILE A 47 1.63 -15.85 6.33
N GLY A 48 2.10 -15.17 5.28
CA GLY A 48 2.60 -13.80 5.33
C GLY A 48 1.49 -12.80 5.69
N ASP A 49 0.31 -12.94 5.10
CA ASP A 49 -0.85 -12.09 5.36
C ASP A 49 -1.29 -12.19 6.81
N PHE A 50 -1.51 -13.41 7.33
CA PHE A 50 -1.90 -13.62 8.72
C PHE A 50 -0.87 -13.10 9.71
N ALA A 51 0.42 -13.36 9.47
CA ALA A 51 1.50 -12.90 10.36
C ALA A 51 1.59 -11.37 10.37
N SER A 52 1.55 -10.74 9.20
CA SER A 52 1.61 -9.28 9.06
C SER A 52 0.40 -8.60 9.70
N GLN A 53 -0.81 -9.10 9.44
CA GLN A 53 -2.02 -8.56 10.04
C GLN A 53 -2.01 -8.72 11.56
N ALA A 54 -1.60 -9.87 12.08
CA ALA A 54 -1.52 -10.10 13.53
C ALA A 54 -0.58 -9.09 14.21
N ILE A 55 0.63 -8.89 13.67
CA ILE A 55 1.62 -7.95 14.19
C ILE A 55 1.08 -6.52 14.22
N ILE A 56 0.52 -6.06 13.10
CA ILE A 56 0.07 -4.67 12.96
C ILE A 56 -1.16 -4.41 13.82
N ASN A 57 -2.15 -5.30 13.79
CA ASN A 57 -3.35 -5.17 14.60
C ASN A 57 -3.05 -5.21 16.10
N HIS A 58 -2.11 -6.08 16.53
CA HIS A 58 -1.65 -6.13 17.91
C HIS A 58 -1.06 -4.79 18.35
N ALA A 59 -0.13 -4.24 17.56
CA ALA A 59 0.51 -2.95 17.84
C ALA A 59 -0.50 -1.80 17.95
N VAL A 60 -1.47 -1.75 17.03
CA VAL A 60 -2.55 -0.77 17.04
C VAL A 60 -3.40 -0.91 18.29
N LYS A 61 -3.88 -2.11 18.61
CA LYS A 61 -4.75 -2.35 19.77
C LYS A 61 -4.07 -2.14 21.11
N LEU A 62 -2.78 -2.45 21.20
CA LEU A 62 -1.98 -2.17 22.40
C LEU A 62 -1.92 -0.67 22.72
N ASN A 63 -1.78 0.16 21.70
CA ASN A 63 -1.57 1.59 21.83
C ASN A 63 -2.85 2.43 21.75
N PHE A 64 -3.83 1.94 20.98
CA PHE A 64 -5.10 2.61 20.69
C PHE A 64 -6.26 1.61 20.89
N PRO A 65 -6.55 1.19 22.13
CA PRO A 65 -7.48 0.10 22.40
C PRO A 65 -8.92 0.38 21.94
N GLN A 66 -9.29 1.64 21.76
CA GLN A 66 -10.62 2.05 21.30
C GLN A 66 -10.72 2.16 19.77
N ASP A 67 -9.58 2.20 19.06
CA ASP A 67 -9.61 2.30 17.61
C ASP A 67 -10.08 0.98 16.99
N GLU A 68 -10.94 1.07 16.00
CA GLU A 68 -11.35 -0.05 15.17
C GLU A 68 -10.32 -0.30 14.07
N ILE A 69 -10.30 -1.52 13.51
CA ILE A 69 -9.40 -1.89 12.41
C ILE A 69 -10.23 -2.58 11.32
N VAL A 70 -10.02 -2.15 10.09
CA VAL A 70 -10.52 -2.80 8.88
C VAL A 70 -9.33 -3.47 8.22
N GLY A 71 -9.17 -4.76 8.45
CA GLY A 71 -8.14 -5.61 7.86
C GLY A 71 -8.71 -6.52 6.78
N GLU A 72 -7.87 -7.09 5.96
CA GLU A 72 -8.26 -7.97 4.88
C GLU A 72 -8.65 -9.36 5.38
N GLU A 73 -7.87 -9.91 6.33
CA GLU A 73 -7.93 -11.30 6.78
C GLU A 73 -8.82 -11.49 8.02
N ASP A 74 -9.37 -12.70 8.17
CA ASP A 74 -9.97 -13.22 9.41
C ASP A 74 -9.25 -14.52 9.84
N SER A 75 -9.40 -14.91 11.11
CA SER A 75 -8.63 -16.03 11.64
C SER A 75 -9.28 -17.40 11.46
N GLN A 76 -10.46 -17.51 10.83
CA GLN A 76 -11.25 -18.74 10.80
C GLN A 76 -10.50 -19.91 10.15
N ASP A 77 -9.91 -19.71 9.00
CA ASP A 77 -9.15 -20.73 8.30
C ASP A 77 -7.89 -21.14 9.07
N LEU A 78 -7.24 -20.16 9.72
CA LEU A 78 -6.05 -20.38 10.53
C LEU A 78 -6.38 -21.24 11.78
N GLN A 79 -7.48 -20.96 12.48
CA GLN A 79 -7.94 -21.71 13.63
C GLN A 79 -8.24 -23.20 13.30
N ASN A 80 -8.69 -23.46 12.08
CA ASN A 80 -8.99 -24.80 11.60
C ASN A 80 -7.75 -25.59 11.13
N ASN A 81 -6.57 -24.92 11.04
CA ASN A 81 -5.32 -25.53 10.57
C ASN A 81 -4.18 -25.30 11.56
N LYS A 82 -4.01 -26.27 12.47
CA LYS A 82 -2.99 -26.19 13.53
C LYS A 82 -1.54 -26.11 13.01
N GLU A 83 -1.24 -26.78 11.89
CA GLU A 83 0.09 -26.71 11.28
C GLU A 83 0.38 -25.31 10.75
N LEU A 84 -0.59 -24.72 10.05
CA LEU A 84 -0.51 -23.36 9.53
C LEU A 84 -0.36 -22.35 10.67
N SER A 85 -1.14 -22.51 11.75
CA SER A 85 -1.07 -21.66 12.95
C SER A 85 0.31 -21.66 13.58
N ASN A 86 0.93 -22.81 13.71
CA ASN A 86 2.28 -22.93 14.27
C ASN A 86 3.33 -22.29 13.37
N LYS A 87 3.19 -22.41 12.05
CA LYS A 87 4.10 -21.73 11.08
C LYS A 87 3.98 -20.20 11.18
N VAL A 88 2.75 -19.69 11.26
CA VAL A 88 2.50 -18.25 11.44
C VAL A 88 3.13 -17.75 12.74
N LEU A 89 2.89 -18.44 13.86
CA LEU A 89 3.49 -18.06 15.15
C LEU A 89 5.02 -18.08 15.10
N GLN A 90 5.63 -19.10 14.50
CA GLN A 90 7.08 -19.20 14.37
C GLN A 90 7.68 -18.05 13.56
N LEU A 91 7.03 -17.60 12.46
CA LEU A 91 7.48 -16.46 11.68
C LEU A 91 7.40 -15.17 12.51
N ILE A 92 6.32 -15.01 13.28
CA ILE A 92 6.16 -13.86 14.17
C ILE A 92 7.25 -13.84 15.24
N GLU A 93 7.51 -14.96 15.91
CA GLU A 93 8.56 -15.09 16.94
C GLU A 93 9.94 -14.77 16.36
N ASN A 94 10.25 -15.25 15.15
CA ASN A 94 11.52 -14.98 14.49
C ASN A 94 11.73 -13.47 14.26
N VAL A 95 10.77 -12.78 13.66
CA VAL A 95 10.92 -11.34 13.39
C VAL A 95 10.88 -10.50 14.68
N GLN A 96 10.14 -10.91 15.71
CA GLN A 96 10.15 -10.26 17.02
C GLN A 96 11.54 -10.35 17.66
N ASN A 97 12.19 -11.52 17.56
CA ASN A 97 13.57 -11.69 18.06
C ASN A 97 14.58 -10.75 17.37
N GLU A 98 14.41 -10.48 16.08
CA GLU A 98 15.26 -9.56 15.31
C GLU A 98 14.98 -8.08 15.62
N THR A 99 13.76 -7.77 16.04
CA THR A 99 13.27 -6.40 16.26
C THR A 99 12.86 -6.16 17.72
N LYS A 100 13.55 -6.78 18.67
CA LYS A 100 13.24 -6.68 20.12
C LYS A 100 13.11 -5.26 20.64
N ASP A 101 13.89 -4.32 20.10
CA ASP A 101 13.84 -2.91 20.48
C ASP A 101 12.46 -2.27 20.23
N TYR A 102 11.60 -2.91 19.40
CA TYR A 102 10.24 -2.43 19.12
C TYR A 102 9.21 -2.90 20.17
N ASP A 103 9.48 -3.98 20.91
CA ASP A 103 8.52 -4.64 21.80
C ASP A 103 7.94 -3.70 22.86
N SER A 104 8.76 -2.79 23.39
CA SER A 104 8.29 -1.79 24.36
C SER A 104 7.21 -0.85 23.82
N LEU A 105 7.09 -0.72 22.51
CA LEU A 105 6.15 0.19 21.83
C LEU A 105 5.02 -0.58 21.14
N ILE A 106 5.33 -1.67 20.44
CA ILE A 106 4.34 -2.38 19.63
C ILE A 106 3.99 -3.78 20.18
N GLY A 107 4.61 -4.19 21.29
CA GLY A 107 4.35 -5.47 21.95
C GLY A 107 4.86 -6.68 21.17
N ASP A 108 4.56 -7.85 21.72
CA ASP A 108 4.89 -9.16 21.16
C ASP A 108 3.70 -10.12 21.22
N LEU A 109 3.68 -11.09 20.32
CA LEU A 109 2.71 -12.19 20.24
C LEU A 109 3.44 -13.48 20.60
N THR A 110 2.94 -14.22 21.60
CA THR A 110 3.65 -15.36 22.19
C THR A 110 2.93 -16.71 22.07
N ASN A 111 1.71 -16.70 21.54
CA ASN A 111 0.92 -17.92 21.36
C ASN A 111 -0.12 -17.74 20.24
N THR A 112 -0.64 -18.85 19.73
CA THR A 112 -1.60 -18.88 18.63
C THR A 112 -2.93 -18.19 18.97
N GLU A 113 -3.38 -18.25 20.23
CA GLU A 113 -4.61 -17.56 20.66
C GLU A 113 -4.50 -16.05 20.55
N SER A 114 -3.35 -15.50 20.96
CA SER A 114 -3.07 -14.06 20.78
C SER A 114 -2.97 -13.65 19.30
N VAL A 115 -2.47 -14.54 18.45
CA VAL A 115 -2.43 -14.33 16.99
C VAL A 115 -3.83 -14.28 16.42
N TYR A 116 -4.69 -15.25 16.70
CA TYR A 116 -6.08 -15.28 16.21
C TYR A 116 -6.83 -14.01 16.62
N LYS A 117 -6.79 -13.69 17.91
CA LYS A 117 -7.42 -12.49 18.45
C LYS A 117 -6.93 -11.22 17.75
N SER A 118 -5.64 -11.15 17.47
CA SER A 118 -5.06 -9.97 16.81
C SER A 118 -5.50 -9.87 15.34
N ILE A 119 -5.58 -10.97 14.61
CA ILE A 119 -6.13 -10.99 13.24
C ILE A 119 -7.58 -10.49 13.27
N ASP A 120 -8.42 -11.02 14.16
CA ASP A 120 -9.86 -10.72 14.23
C ASP A 120 -10.19 -9.30 14.69
N PHE A 121 -9.23 -8.56 15.23
CA PHE A 121 -9.38 -7.11 15.40
C PHE A 121 -9.60 -6.37 14.06
N GLY A 122 -9.23 -7.00 12.92
CA GLY A 122 -9.45 -6.50 11.58
C GLY A 122 -10.88 -6.60 11.05
N ASN A 123 -11.83 -7.14 11.82
CA ASN A 123 -13.19 -7.44 11.35
C ASN A 123 -14.16 -6.23 11.39
N SER A 124 -13.68 -5.01 11.69
CA SER A 124 -14.53 -3.82 11.65
C SER A 124 -15.05 -3.53 10.24
N GLN A 125 -16.22 -2.89 10.20
CA GLN A 125 -16.81 -2.42 8.97
C GLN A 125 -16.36 -1.00 8.60
N GLY A 126 -15.62 -0.30 9.48
CA GLY A 126 -15.30 1.11 9.31
C GLY A 126 -16.54 1.99 9.31
N GLY A 127 -16.47 3.14 8.65
CA GLY A 127 -17.64 4.03 8.51
C GLY A 127 -17.28 5.51 8.46
N SER A 128 -18.33 6.35 8.41
CA SER A 128 -18.19 7.80 8.24
C SER A 128 -17.95 8.56 9.53
N LYS A 129 -18.01 7.89 10.68
CA LYS A 129 -17.86 8.52 12.01
C LYS A 129 -16.78 7.80 12.81
N GLY A 130 -16.11 8.55 13.67
CA GLY A 130 -15.09 8.01 14.56
C GLY A 130 -13.75 7.82 13.86
N ARG A 131 -12.95 6.94 14.44
CA ARG A 131 -11.56 6.70 14.07
C ARG A 131 -11.31 5.21 13.88
N PHE A 132 -10.68 4.85 12.79
CA PHE A 132 -10.31 3.47 12.51
C PHE A 132 -9.08 3.38 11.59
N TRP A 133 -8.45 2.20 11.59
CA TRP A 133 -7.32 1.90 10.71
C TRP A 133 -7.77 1.01 9.55
N ALA A 134 -7.15 1.19 8.39
CA ALA A 134 -7.31 0.31 7.24
C ALA A 134 -5.96 -0.34 6.94
N LEU A 135 -5.93 -1.67 6.86
CA LEU A 135 -4.72 -2.48 6.73
C LEU A 135 -4.82 -3.42 5.55
N ASP A 136 -3.83 -3.37 4.66
CA ASP A 136 -3.50 -4.43 3.71
C ASP A 136 -2.17 -5.06 4.13
N PRO A 137 -2.16 -6.32 4.59
CA PRO A 137 -0.95 -6.97 5.09
C PRO A 137 0.06 -7.32 4.00
N ILE A 138 -0.38 -7.68 2.79
CA ILE A 138 0.45 -7.89 1.59
C ILE A 138 -0.33 -7.45 0.35
N ASP A 139 -0.33 -6.15 0.06
CA ASP A 139 -0.86 -5.65 -1.20
C ASP A 139 0.07 -6.09 -2.36
N GLY A 140 -0.54 -6.68 -3.37
CA GLY A 140 0.19 -7.24 -4.50
C GLY A 140 0.60 -8.70 -4.31
N THR A 141 -0.28 -9.52 -3.78
CA THR A 141 -0.14 -10.96 -3.52
C THR A 141 0.52 -11.75 -4.67
N LYS A 142 0.16 -11.46 -5.92
CA LYS A 142 0.77 -12.10 -7.08
C LYS A 142 2.21 -11.66 -7.31
N GLY A 143 2.52 -10.39 -7.09
CA GLY A 143 3.89 -9.86 -7.12
C GLY A 143 4.74 -10.51 -6.04
N PHE A 144 4.22 -10.59 -4.82
CA PHE A 144 4.87 -11.28 -3.70
C PHE A 144 5.25 -12.73 -4.05
N LEU A 145 4.32 -13.52 -4.62
CA LEU A 145 4.58 -14.91 -5.03
C LEU A 145 5.63 -15.04 -6.14
N ARG A 146 5.77 -14.04 -6.98
CA ARG A 146 6.79 -14.00 -8.03
C ARG A 146 8.15 -13.48 -7.57
N GLY A 147 8.23 -12.96 -6.33
CA GLY A 147 9.38 -12.20 -5.84
C GLY A 147 9.50 -10.81 -6.45
N ASP A 148 8.42 -10.29 -7.03
CA ASP A 148 8.32 -8.94 -7.62
C ASP A 148 7.97 -7.88 -6.55
N GLN A 149 7.37 -6.76 -6.97
CA GLN A 149 6.96 -5.68 -6.07
C GLN A 149 5.69 -6.04 -5.29
N PHE A 150 5.69 -5.73 -4.02
CA PHE A 150 4.54 -5.79 -3.10
C PHE A 150 4.69 -4.73 -2.00
N ALA A 151 3.64 -4.51 -1.22
CA ALA A 151 3.66 -3.53 -0.14
C ALA A 151 2.91 -4.00 1.10
N VAL A 152 3.29 -3.48 2.27
CA VAL A 152 2.54 -3.55 3.54
C VAL A 152 1.96 -2.18 3.80
N CYS A 153 0.64 -2.04 3.88
CA CYS A 153 -0.03 -0.75 3.85
C CYS A 153 -0.93 -0.54 5.06
N LEU A 154 -0.72 0.54 5.81
CA LEU A 154 -1.52 0.91 6.97
C LEU A 154 -1.93 2.38 6.88
N ALA A 155 -3.21 2.68 7.08
CA ALA A 155 -3.74 4.04 7.09
C ALA A 155 -4.65 4.28 8.28
N LEU A 156 -4.60 5.50 8.85
CA LEU A 156 -5.54 5.99 9.84
C LEU A 156 -6.61 6.86 9.17
N ILE A 157 -7.86 6.57 9.46
CA ILE A 157 -9.02 7.27 8.92
C ILE A 157 -9.81 7.88 10.07
N GLU A 158 -10.11 9.17 9.97
CA GLU A 158 -10.96 9.89 10.92
C GLU A 158 -12.14 10.53 10.19
N ASN A 159 -13.35 10.19 10.63
CA ASN A 159 -14.59 10.69 10.04
C ASN A 159 -14.63 10.54 8.50
N GLY A 160 -14.20 9.37 8.00
CA GLY A 160 -14.18 9.01 6.60
C GLY A 160 -13.04 9.64 5.77
N LYS A 161 -12.10 10.35 6.41
CA LYS A 161 -10.95 10.97 5.75
C LYS A 161 -9.65 10.35 6.22
N VAL A 162 -8.77 10.01 5.29
CA VAL A 162 -7.43 9.51 5.63
C VAL A 162 -6.60 10.65 6.19
N VAL A 163 -5.98 10.45 7.37
CA VAL A 163 -5.18 11.45 8.06
C VAL A 163 -3.72 11.05 8.25
N LEU A 164 -3.42 9.76 8.10
CA LEU A 164 -2.07 9.22 8.15
C LEU A 164 -2.00 7.97 7.27
N GLY A 165 -0.88 7.76 6.59
CA GLY A 165 -0.59 6.57 5.82
C GLY A 165 0.88 6.16 5.96
N VAL A 166 1.13 4.85 6.05
CA VAL A 166 2.48 4.26 6.05
C VAL A 166 2.47 3.08 5.08
N ILE A 167 3.44 3.05 4.17
CA ILE A 167 3.61 2.00 3.17
C ILE A 167 5.04 1.49 3.23
N GLY A 168 5.22 0.22 3.55
CA GLY A 168 6.49 -0.49 3.44
C GLY A 168 6.58 -1.21 2.10
N CYS A 169 7.63 -0.95 1.33
CA CYS A 169 7.89 -1.55 0.03
C CYS A 169 9.21 -2.35 0.07
N PRO A 170 9.20 -3.62 0.51
CA PRO A 170 10.42 -4.36 0.82
C PRO A 170 11.35 -4.62 -0.37
N ASN A 171 10.78 -4.77 -1.57
CA ASN A 171 11.54 -5.07 -2.80
C ASN A 171 11.81 -3.83 -3.66
N LEU A 172 11.33 -2.64 -3.24
CA LEU A 172 11.42 -1.44 -4.08
C LEU A 172 12.81 -0.80 -3.99
N PRO A 173 13.55 -0.70 -5.11
CA PRO A 173 14.77 0.09 -5.17
C PRO A 173 14.45 1.59 -5.11
N LYS A 174 15.44 2.39 -4.75
CA LYS A 174 15.28 3.85 -4.68
C LYS A 174 14.83 4.47 -6.00
N GLU A 175 15.32 3.93 -7.11
CA GLU A 175 14.90 4.28 -8.49
C GLU A 175 14.42 3.01 -9.17
N VAL A 176 13.17 2.95 -9.56
CA VAL A 176 12.57 1.76 -10.16
C VAL A 176 12.42 1.90 -11.67
N LYS A 177 12.74 0.83 -12.39
CA LYS A 177 12.61 0.74 -13.86
C LYS A 177 11.52 -0.22 -14.30
N SER A 178 11.24 -1.24 -13.51
CA SER A 178 10.24 -2.28 -13.81
C SER A 178 9.75 -2.97 -12.54
N ASN A 179 8.71 -3.80 -12.65
CA ASN A 179 8.17 -4.57 -11.52
C ASN A 179 9.19 -5.56 -10.92
N THR A 180 10.08 -6.09 -11.75
CA THR A 180 11.13 -7.05 -11.35
C THR A 180 12.42 -6.36 -10.94
N ASP A 181 12.50 -5.02 -11.00
CA ASP A 181 13.73 -4.30 -10.69
C ASP A 181 13.97 -4.30 -9.17
N GLN A 182 15.04 -4.97 -8.77
CA GLN A 182 15.57 -5.02 -7.41
C GLN A 182 17.06 -4.64 -7.40
N SER A 183 17.48 -3.83 -8.36
CA SER A 183 18.87 -3.40 -8.47
C SER A 183 19.27 -2.46 -7.33
N GLY A 184 20.46 -2.66 -6.80
CA GLY A 184 21.00 -1.83 -5.71
C GLY A 184 20.39 -2.12 -4.36
N VAL A 185 20.29 -1.08 -3.51
CA VAL A 185 19.67 -1.18 -2.18
C VAL A 185 18.16 -1.10 -2.36
N VAL A 186 17.44 -2.11 -1.89
CA VAL A 186 15.98 -2.17 -1.88
C VAL A 186 15.43 -1.89 -0.48
N GLY A 187 14.16 -1.55 -0.41
CA GLY A 187 13.43 -1.33 0.84
C GLY A 187 13.13 0.14 1.09
N GLY A 188 11.98 0.60 0.62
CA GLY A 188 11.46 1.93 0.87
C GLY A 188 10.35 1.94 1.92
N LEU A 189 10.38 2.88 2.84
CA LEU A 189 9.29 3.21 3.74
C LEU A 189 8.77 4.60 3.39
N TYR A 190 7.50 4.67 3.05
CA TYR A 190 6.81 5.90 2.69
C TYR A 190 5.78 6.23 3.75
N SER A 191 5.73 7.47 4.17
CA SER A 191 4.75 7.94 5.15
C SER A 191 4.21 9.30 4.78
N ALA A 192 2.96 9.54 5.14
CA ALA A 192 2.33 10.84 4.99
C ALA A 192 1.44 11.13 6.20
N VAL A 193 1.46 12.38 6.63
CA VAL A 193 0.60 12.89 7.69
C VAL A 193 -0.10 14.13 7.17
N LYS A 194 -1.39 14.19 7.36
CA LYS A 194 -2.23 15.30 6.91
C LYS A 194 -1.63 16.66 7.30
N ASP A 195 -1.51 17.55 6.31
CA ASP A 195 -0.97 18.91 6.42
C ASP A 195 0.53 19.00 6.80
N LEU A 196 1.26 17.87 6.85
CA LEU A 196 2.70 17.86 7.15
C LEU A 196 3.57 17.46 5.97
N GLY A 197 3.00 16.75 4.99
CA GLY A 197 3.69 16.30 3.78
C GLY A 197 3.95 14.81 3.73
N ALA A 198 4.55 14.38 2.63
CA ALA A 198 4.94 13.01 2.36
C ALA A 198 6.46 12.84 2.56
N TYR A 199 6.87 11.67 3.06
CA TYR A 199 8.25 11.40 3.44
C TYR A 199 8.69 10.00 3.03
N TYR A 200 9.99 9.88 2.78
CA TYR A 200 10.69 8.64 2.49
C TYR A 200 11.80 8.40 3.53
N SER A 201 11.94 7.17 3.95
CA SER A 201 13.12 6.67 4.67
C SER A 201 13.45 5.25 4.21
N ASP A 202 14.66 4.79 4.54
CA ASP A 202 15.05 3.41 4.34
C ASP A 202 14.22 2.50 5.29
N LEU A 203 13.57 1.49 4.72
CA LEU A 203 12.71 0.56 5.45
C LEU A 203 13.47 -0.24 6.51
N PHE A 204 14.70 -0.66 6.19
CA PHE A 204 15.49 -1.54 7.04
C PHE A 204 16.39 -0.80 8.03
N THR A 205 16.39 0.54 8.04
CA THR A 205 17.05 1.30 9.12
C THR A 205 16.33 1.04 10.45
N PRO A 206 17.01 0.57 11.50
CA PRO A 206 16.38 0.25 12.78
C PRO A 206 15.65 1.43 13.43
N GLY A 207 14.58 1.11 14.15
CA GLY A 207 13.83 2.07 14.96
C GLY A 207 12.94 3.03 14.17
N PHE A 208 12.36 3.97 14.91
CA PHE A 208 11.57 5.07 14.35
C PHE A 208 12.47 6.25 14.00
N ILE A 209 12.26 6.82 12.83
CA ILE A 209 12.97 8.01 12.37
C ILE A 209 11.98 9.18 12.36
N GLU A 210 12.26 10.23 13.09
CA GLU A 210 11.46 11.45 13.11
C GLU A 210 11.30 12.07 11.72
N LEU A 211 10.14 12.63 11.40
CA LEU A 211 9.86 13.25 10.08
C LEU A 211 10.93 14.29 9.70
N SER A 212 11.46 15.04 10.67
CA SER A 212 12.51 16.03 10.44
C SER A 212 13.84 15.45 9.94
N LYS A 213 14.03 14.14 10.10
CA LYS A 213 15.22 13.39 9.65
C LYS A 213 14.95 12.52 8.43
N GLN A 214 13.70 12.43 7.97
CA GLN A 214 13.33 11.73 6.76
C GLN A 214 13.45 12.65 5.54
N SER A 215 13.54 12.05 4.35
CA SER A 215 13.53 12.79 3.09
C SER A 215 12.11 13.20 2.75
N LYS A 216 11.80 14.49 2.72
CA LYS A 216 10.52 14.97 2.22
C LYS A 216 10.45 14.73 0.71
N ILE A 217 9.39 14.09 0.26
CA ILE A 217 9.16 13.75 -1.16
C ILE A 217 8.01 14.59 -1.72
N LYS A 218 8.02 14.76 -3.04
CA LYS A 218 6.96 15.45 -3.77
C LYS A 218 6.83 14.89 -5.18
N MET A 219 5.64 14.95 -5.72
CA MET A 219 5.38 14.65 -7.12
C MET A 219 6.08 15.67 -8.05
N THR A 220 6.25 15.27 -9.30
CA THR A 220 6.71 16.17 -10.35
C THR A 220 5.64 17.24 -10.64
N GLU A 221 6.04 18.24 -11.44
CA GLU A 221 5.12 19.24 -12.02
C GLU A 221 5.11 19.15 -13.56
N HIS A 222 5.47 17.98 -14.11
CA HIS A 222 5.49 17.79 -15.56
C HIS A 222 4.10 17.99 -16.16
N THR A 223 4.06 18.64 -17.34
CA THR A 223 2.82 18.89 -18.10
C THR A 223 2.95 18.46 -19.56
N SER A 224 4.19 18.39 -20.06
CA SER A 224 4.45 17.95 -21.43
C SER A 224 4.36 16.45 -21.57
N PRO A 225 3.61 15.91 -22.53
CA PRO A 225 3.47 14.46 -22.74
C PRO A 225 4.82 13.72 -22.89
N SER A 226 5.85 14.38 -23.42
CA SER A 226 7.19 13.79 -23.56
C SER A 226 7.94 13.57 -22.23
N GLN A 227 7.52 14.25 -21.17
CA GLN A 227 8.11 14.14 -19.84
C GLN A 227 7.30 13.23 -18.92
N LEU A 228 5.99 13.05 -19.23
CA LEU A 228 5.08 12.29 -18.40
C LEU A 228 5.42 10.80 -18.38
N LYS A 229 5.32 10.19 -17.21
CA LYS A 229 5.38 8.75 -17.02
C LYS A 229 4.11 8.22 -16.37
N VAL A 230 3.66 7.06 -16.78
CA VAL A 230 2.44 6.41 -16.30
C VAL A 230 2.80 5.16 -15.51
N ALA A 231 2.24 5.02 -14.31
CA ALA A 231 2.26 3.78 -13.55
C ALA A 231 0.98 3.01 -13.82
N GLU A 232 1.10 1.74 -14.20
CA GLU A 232 -0.02 0.83 -14.49
C GLU A 232 0.15 -0.48 -13.73
N GLY A 233 -0.96 -1.24 -13.58
CA GLY A 233 -0.90 -2.58 -13.01
C GLY A 233 -0.25 -3.58 -13.98
N VAL A 234 0.45 -4.57 -13.43
CA VAL A 234 0.97 -5.71 -14.20
C VAL A 234 -0.16 -6.62 -14.68
N GLU A 235 -1.14 -6.83 -13.81
CA GLU A 235 -2.23 -7.78 -14.04
C GLU A 235 -3.29 -7.22 -15.01
N LYS A 236 -3.46 -7.90 -16.14
CA LYS A 236 -4.47 -7.56 -17.16
C LYS A 236 -5.92 -7.61 -16.63
N GLY A 237 -6.16 -8.41 -15.59
CA GLY A 237 -7.46 -8.54 -14.96
C GLY A 237 -7.88 -7.33 -14.11
N HIS A 238 -7.00 -6.36 -13.87
CA HIS A 238 -7.29 -5.20 -13.03
C HIS A 238 -7.57 -3.91 -13.81
N SER A 239 -7.37 -3.90 -15.14
CA SER A 239 -7.63 -2.73 -15.97
C SER A 239 -7.60 -3.09 -17.46
N SER A 240 -8.40 -2.40 -18.27
CA SER A 240 -8.38 -2.56 -19.73
C SER A 240 -7.17 -1.85 -20.33
N HIS A 241 -6.16 -2.63 -20.76
CA HIS A 241 -4.93 -2.08 -21.37
C HIS A 241 -5.21 -1.31 -22.68
N SER A 242 -6.22 -1.73 -23.47
CA SER A 242 -6.63 -0.99 -24.68
C SER A 242 -7.20 0.37 -24.34
N THR A 243 -8.10 0.44 -23.36
CA THR A 243 -8.67 1.71 -22.88
C THR A 243 -7.58 2.63 -22.30
N GLN A 244 -6.63 2.08 -21.58
CA GLN A 244 -5.48 2.86 -21.08
C GLN A 244 -4.61 3.40 -22.21
N ALA A 245 -4.40 2.64 -23.29
CA ALA A 245 -3.66 3.11 -24.48
C ALA A 245 -4.40 4.27 -25.16
N ASP A 246 -5.73 4.18 -25.30
CA ASP A 246 -6.52 5.27 -25.87
C ASP A 246 -6.48 6.54 -25.00
N ILE A 247 -6.55 6.40 -23.69
CA ILE A 247 -6.41 7.53 -22.75
C ILE A 247 -5.02 8.19 -22.90
N LYS A 248 -3.94 7.41 -22.93
CA LYS A 248 -2.58 7.90 -23.13
C LYS A 248 -2.45 8.66 -24.45
N SER A 249 -3.02 8.12 -25.54
CA SER A 249 -3.08 8.78 -26.83
C SER A 249 -3.83 10.12 -26.75
N LYS A 250 -4.96 10.17 -26.05
CA LYS A 250 -5.76 11.38 -25.83
C LYS A 250 -5.02 12.46 -25.02
N ILE A 251 -4.22 12.05 -24.04
CA ILE A 251 -3.34 12.95 -23.26
C ILE A 251 -2.23 13.53 -24.16
N GLY A 252 -1.86 12.84 -25.24
CA GLY A 252 -0.86 13.26 -26.20
C GLY A 252 0.47 12.51 -26.09
N PHE A 253 0.49 11.32 -25.50
CA PHE A 253 1.66 10.45 -25.55
C PHE A 253 1.96 10.01 -26.98
N ASN A 254 3.24 9.96 -27.32
CA ASN A 254 3.68 9.44 -28.61
C ASN A 254 3.60 7.91 -28.62
N PRO A 255 2.88 7.28 -29.56
CA PRO A 255 2.76 5.82 -29.67
C PRO A 255 4.11 5.08 -29.75
N ASP A 256 5.13 5.69 -30.34
CA ASP A 256 6.45 5.10 -30.54
C ASP A 256 7.25 5.03 -29.24
N THR A 257 7.04 5.94 -28.30
CA THR A 257 7.82 6.08 -27.05
C THR A 257 7.03 5.77 -25.79
N VAL A 258 5.71 5.63 -25.86
CA VAL A 258 4.83 5.44 -24.68
C VAL A 258 5.17 4.22 -23.84
N LYS A 259 5.77 3.18 -24.44
CA LYS A 259 6.23 2.01 -23.70
C LYS A 259 7.38 2.33 -22.74
N GLU A 260 8.28 3.23 -23.11
CA GLU A 260 9.40 3.69 -22.28
C GLU A 260 8.93 4.63 -21.16
N GLN A 261 7.75 5.23 -21.35
CA GLN A 261 7.09 6.13 -20.40
C GLN A 261 6.08 5.39 -19.50
N THR A 262 5.91 4.07 -19.66
CA THR A 262 4.99 3.25 -18.87
C THR A 262 5.76 2.32 -17.95
N ILE A 263 5.50 2.41 -16.64
CA ILE A 263 6.08 1.54 -15.62
C ILE A 263 4.95 0.64 -15.10
N ASN A 264 5.06 -0.65 -15.35
CA ASN A 264 4.10 -1.62 -14.83
C ASN A 264 4.57 -2.12 -13.46
N LEU A 265 3.75 -1.98 -12.44
CA LEU A 265 4.04 -2.37 -11.05
C LEU A 265 2.83 -3.00 -10.38
N ASP A 266 3.08 -3.94 -9.48
CA ASP A 266 2.06 -4.44 -8.57
C ASP A 266 1.84 -3.46 -7.41
N SER A 267 0.75 -3.60 -6.68
CA SER A 267 0.46 -2.99 -5.37
C SER A 267 0.39 -1.45 -5.31
N GLN A 268 0.28 -0.94 -4.08
CA GLN A 268 0.40 0.48 -3.73
C GLN A 268 1.82 1.06 -3.93
N VAL A 269 2.79 0.26 -4.34
CA VAL A 269 4.08 0.74 -4.84
C VAL A 269 3.90 1.81 -5.93
N LYS A 270 2.84 1.72 -6.75
CA LYS A 270 2.50 2.74 -7.75
C LYS A 270 2.30 4.12 -7.14
N TYR A 271 1.63 4.22 -5.99
CA TYR A 271 1.50 5.49 -5.28
C TYR A 271 2.85 6.01 -4.76
N CYS A 272 3.72 5.09 -4.31
CA CYS A 272 5.04 5.46 -3.81
C CYS A 272 5.93 6.08 -4.88
N ILE A 273 5.94 5.51 -6.09
CA ILE A 273 6.72 6.05 -7.20
C ILE A 273 6.16 7.37 -7.74
N LEU A 274 4.83 7.55 -7.72
CA LEU A 274 4.23 8.84 -8.05
C LEU A 274 4.62 9.89 -7.01
N ALA A 275 4.42 9.61 -5.73
CA ALA A 275 4.71 10.54 -4.64
C ALA A 275 6.19 10.96 -4.59
N SER A 276 7.11 10.09 -5.03
CA SER A 276 8.55 10.38 -5.11
C SER A 276 9.00 10.98 -6.45
N GLY A 277 8.07 11.29 -7.34
CA GLY A 277 8.35 11.97 -8.62
C GLY A 277 8.96 11.06 -9.69
N GLN A 278 8.82 9.75 -9.58
CA GLN A 278 9.31 8.78 -10.58
C GLN A 278 8.25 8.47 -11.66
N ALA A 279 6.97 8.73 -11.37
CA ALA A 279 5.87 8.71 -12.32
C ALA A 279 4.91 9.89 -12.05
N ASP A 280 4.05 10.18 -13.01
CA ASP A 280 3.16 11.35 -13.00
C ASP A 280 1.69 10.98 -12.92
N ILE A 281 1.31 9.81 -13.45
CA ILE A 281 -0.07 9.38 -13.63
C ILE A 281 -0.19 7.93 -13.19
N TYR A 282 -1.27 7.60 -12.47
CA TYR A 282 -1.72 6.24 -12.20
C TYR A 282 -3.15 6.08 -12.71
N LEU A 283 -3.38 5.04 -13.49
CA LEU A 283 -4.68 4.70 -14.07
C LEU A 283 -5.10 3.30 -13.58
N ARG A 284 -6.20 3.24 -12.84
CA ARG A 284 -6.90 2.00 -12.49
C ARG A 284 -8.36 2.12 -12.87
N LEU A 285 -8.68 1.63 -14.06
CA LEU A 285 -10.01 1.70 -14.61
C LEU A 285 -10.86 0.52 -14.11
N PRO A 286 -12.17 0.68 -13.88
CA PRO A 286 -13.03 -0.41 -13.48
C PRO A 286 -13.11 -1.47 -14.57
N ILE A 287 -13.07 -2.74 -14.17
CA ILE A 287 -13.18 -3.89 -15.09
C ILE A 287 -14.64 -4.07 -15.54
N ASN A 288 -15.56 -3.80 -14.64
CA ASN A 288 -17.00 -3.85 -14.83
C ASN A 288 -17.71 -2.89 -13.87
N ASP A 289 -19.02 -2.74 -14.04
CA ASP A 289 -19.83 -1.82 -13.23
C ASP A 289 -20.11 -2.30 -11.80
N GLU A 290 -19.89 -3.56 -11.50
CA GLU A 290 -20.20 -4.17 -10.20
C GLU A 290 -18.98 -4.20 -9.26
N TYR A 291 -17.78 -4.24 -9.82
CA TYR A 291 -16.55 -4.29 -9.02
C TYR A 291 -16.36 -3.02 -8.18
N ARG A 292 -16.01 -3.21 -6.92
CA ARG A 292 -15.68 -2.14 -5.99
C ARG A 292 -14.33 -2.39 -5.39
N GLU A 293 -13.50 -1.35 -5.40
CA GLU A 293 -12.20 -1.36 -4.77
C GLU A 293 -12.35 -1.42 -3.25
N LYS A 294 -11.45 -2.11 -2.61
CA LYS A 294 -11.39 -2.18 -1.16
C LYS A 294 -10.68 -0.95 -0.60
N ILE A 295 -11.08 -0.47 0.58
CA ILE A 295 -10.49 0.75 1.14
C ILE A 295 -9.01 0.59 1.48
N TRP A 296 -8.57 -0.59 1.89
CA TRP A 296 -7.19 -0.86 2.26
C TRP A 296 -6.24 -0.88 1.06
N ASP A 297 -6.71 -1.17 -0.15
CA ASP A 297 -5.92 -1.12 -1.40
C ASP A 297 -5.54 0.33 -1.79
N HIS A 298 -6.13 1.36 -1.15
CA HIS A 298 -5.99 2.74 -1.61
C HIS A 298 -5.77 3.77 -0.50
N ALA A 299 -6.14 3.50 0.75
CA ALA A 299 -6.15 4.53 1.79
C ALA A 299 -4.77 5.14 2.07
N ALA A 300 -3.73 4.31 2.24
CA ALA A 300 -2.39 4.79 2.51
C ALA A 300 -1.81 5.56 1.31
N GLY A 301 -2.00 5.02 0.09
CA GLY A 301 -1.59 5.66 -1.16
C GLY A 301 -2.31 6.98 -1.41
N ASN A 302 -3.59 7.06 -1.07
CA ASN A 302 -4.40 8.28 -1.24
C ASN A 302 -3.79 9.49 -0.51
N ILE A 303 -3.53 9.34 0.78
CA ILE A 303 -2.92 10.45 1.54
C ILE A 303 -1.49 10.73 1.12
N LEU A 304 -0.73 9.69 0.73
CA LEU A 304 0.63 9.87 0.26
C LEU A 304 0.68 10.79 -0.98
N ILE A 305 -0.24 10.60 -1.93
CA ILE A 305 -0.34 11.46 -3.12
C ILE A 305 -0.74 12.88 -2.76
N TYR A 306 -1.78 13.06 -1.94
CA TYR A 306 -2.22 14.41 -1.55
C TYR A 306 -1.10 15.19 -0.85
N GLU A 307 -0.41 14.57 0.09
CA GLU A 307 0.68 15.19 0.85
C GLU A 307 1.96 15.39 0.03
N ALA A 308 2.12 14.66 -1.08
CA ALA A 308 3.18 14.87 -2.06
C ALA A 308 2.83 15.95 -3.12
N GLY A 309 1.63 16.55 -3.05
CA GLY A 309 1.20 17.63 -3.95
C GLY A 309 0.47 17.16 -5.20
N GLY A 310 -0.07 15.93 -5.19
CA GLY A 310 -0.91 15.39 -6.25
C GLY A 310 -2.40 15.40 -5.92
N GLU A 311 -3.18 14.74 -6.76
CA GLU A 311 -4.62 14.53 -6.61
C GLU A 311 -4.98 13.06 -6.87
N VAL A 312 -6.03 12.57 -6.19
CA VAL A 312 -6.61 11.24 -6.38
C VAL A 312 -8.12 11.37 -6.50
N GLY A 313 -8.71 10.66 -7.45
CA GLY A 313 -10.16 10.63 -7.63
C GLY A 313 -10.62 9.37 -8.36
N ASP A 314 -11.93 9.25 -8.52
CA ASP A 314 -12.54 8.24 -9.38
C ASP A 314 -12.46 8.64 -10.87
N ILE A 315 -13.04 7.85 -11.76
CA ILE A 315 -13.08 8.14 -13.22
C ILE A 315 -13.83 9.42 -13.56
N TYR A 316 -14.60 9.99 -12.65
CA TYR A 316 -15.28 11.27 -12.79
C TYR A 316 -14.49 12.43 -12.22
N GLY A 317 -13.38 12.15 -11.51
CA GLY A 317 -12.56 13.15 -10.80
C GLY A 317 -13.07 13.49 -9.40
N ASN A 318 -14.05 12.73 -8.86
CA ASN A 318 -14.51 12.92 -7.50
C ASN A 318 -13.51 12.33 -6.49
N PRO A 319 -13.25 12.99 -5.35
CA PRO A 319 -12.42 12.42 -4.29
C PRO A 319 -12.95 11.07 -3.81
N LEU A 320 -12.04 10.16 -3.44
CA LEU A 320 -12.42 8.86 -2.86
C LEU A 320 -13.01 9.06 -1.46
N ASP A 321 -14.12 8.35 -1.17
CA ASP A 321 -14.80 8.39 0.12
C ASP A 321 -14.52 7.09 0.91
N PHE A 322 -13.68 7.19 1.93
CA PHE A 322 -13.30 6.07 2.81
C PHE A 322 -14.28 5.84 3.97
N GLY A 323 -15.35 6.63 4.05
CA GLY A 323 -16.36 6.53 5.09
C GLY A 323 -17.58 5.65 4.74
N LYS A 324 -17.53 4.88 3.65
CA LYS A 324 -18.66 4.05 3.18
C LYS A 324 -18.54 2.56 3.54
N GLY A 325 -17.70 2.22 4.49
CA GLY A 325 -17.44 0.84 4.89
C GLY A 325 -16.19 0.27 4.22
N ARG A 326 -16.14 -1.06 4.07
CA ARG A 326 -14.96 -1.79 3.58
C ARG A 326 -14.66 -1.56 2.08
N PHE A 327 -15.62 -1.04 1.32
CA PHE A 327 -15.50 -0.86 -0.13
C PHE A 327 -15.70 0.59 -0.54
N LEU A 328 -14.87 1.07 -1.46
CA LEU A 328 -15.08 2.33 -2.14
C LEU A 328 -16.33 2.25 -3.02
N GLN A 329 -17.21 3.24 -2.94
CA GLN A 329 -18.39 3.32 -3.81
C GLN A 329 -18.09 3.98 -5.16
N SER A 330 -16.90 4.55 -5.29
CA SER A 330 -16.36 5.16 -6.52
C SER A 330 -16.00 4.10 -7.56
N LYS A 331 -16.01 4.49 -8.83
CA LYS A 331 -15.59 3.64 -9.96
C LYS A 331 -14.16 3.98 -10.36
N GLY A 332 -13.28 2.98 -10.31
CA GLY A 332 -11.87 3.14 -10.65
C GLY A 332 -11.13 4.12 -9.76
N VAL A 333 -9.84 4.24 -9.99
CA VAL A 333 -8.96 5.18 -9.27
C VAL A 333 -7.97 5.80 -10.24
N ILE A 334 -7.94 7.12 -10.25
CA ILE A 334 -7.01 7.94 -11.04
C ILE A 334 -6.20 8.76 -10.05
N ALA A 335 -4.87 8.74 -10.19
CA ALA A 335 -4.01 9.64 -9.44
C ALA A 335 -3.04 10.35 -10.40
N GLY A 336 -2.67 11.57 -10.06
CA GLY A 336 -1.73 12.33 -10.88
C GLY A 336 -1.21 13.58 -10.20
N ASN A 337 -0.17 14.15 -10.79
CA ASN A 337 0.30 15.44 -10.34
C ASN A 337 -0.81 16.51 -10.58
N LYS A 338 -0.89 17.46 -9.69
CA LYS A 338 -1.97 18.45 -9.65
C LYS A 338 -2.14 19.24 -10.95
N ARG A 339 -1.06 19.46 -11.72
CA ARG A 339 -1.10 20.27 -12.94
C ARG A 339 -1.76 19.59 -14.12
N ILE A 340 -1.75 18.24 -14.13
CA ILE A 340 -2.30 17.46 -15.26
C ILE A 340 -3.55 16.66 -14.87
N PHE A 341 -3.88 16.53 -13.59
CA PHE A 341 -4.98 15.69 -13.12
C PHE A 341 -6.29 15.96 -13.86
N GLY A 342 -6.68 17.24 -13.99
CA GLY A 342 -7.89 17.61 -14.76
C GLY A 342 -7.85 17.14 -16.21
N LYS A 343 -6.71 17.33 -16.91
CA LYS A 343 -6.54 16.85 -18.30
C LYS A 343 -6.64 15.30 -18.38
N VAL A 344 -6.12 14.59 -17.38
CA VAL A 344 -6.22 13.13 -17.33
C VAL A 344 -7.67 12.70 -17.17
N ILE A 345 -8.41 13.33 -16.25
CA ILE A 345 -9.85 13.06 -16.03
C ILE A 345 -10.66 13.34 -17.30
N ASP A 346 -10.41 14.45 -18.01
CA ASP A 346 -11.09 14.76 -19.26
C ASP A 346 -10.82 13.68 -20.31
N ALA A 347 -9.57 13.21 -20.44
CA ALA A 347 -9.22 12.12 -21.34
C ALA A 347 -9.92 10.80 -20.97
N VAL A 348 -10.03 10.48 -19.67
CA VAL A 348 -10.76 9.31 -19.17
C VAL A 348 -12.23 9.40 -19.52
N LYS A 349 -12.89 10.54 -19.29
CA LYS A 349 -14.30 10.76 -19.62
C LYS A 349 -14.56 10.60 -21.11
N ASP A 350 -13.73 11.22 -21.95
CA ASP A 350 -13.87 11.16 -23.41
C ASP A 350 -13.77 9.70 -23.92
N VAL A 351 -12.76 8.96 -23.48
CA VAL A 351 -12.51 7.58 -23.93
C VAL A 351 -13.55 6.61 -23.38
N CYS A 352 -13.94 6.76 -22.11
CA CYS A 352 -14.94 5.90 -21.46
C CYS A 352 -16.39 6.34 -21.78
N ARG A 353 -16.61 7.43 -22.50
CA ARG A 353 -17.93 7.98 -22.88
C ARG A 353 -18.81 8.26 -21.65
N LEU A 354 -18.25 8.92 -20.64
CA LEU A 354 -18.89 9.25 -19.36
C LEU A 354 -19.57 10.61 -19.40
#